data_79aa87629235576e933bb25cc291ba49
#
_entry.id   79aa87629235576e933bb25cc291ba49
#
_cell.length_a   1.000
_cell.length_b   1.000
_cell.length_c   1.000
_cell.angle_alpha   90.00
_cell.angle_beta   90.00
_cell.angle_gamma   90.00
#
_symmetry.space_group_name_H-M   'P 1'
#
loop_
_entity.id
_entity.type
_entity.pdbx_description
1 polymer ?
#
loop_
_entity_poly.entity_id
_entity_poly.type
_entity_poly.pdbx_seq_one_letter_code
_entity_poly.pdbx_strand_id
1 'polypeptide(L)'
;QIDQIKTAIAGGSNLLIVNVVTSGAPDTAEDIIAAAGDIPVIFFNRAIGTDGSDVTVLKNNETACFIGTDAPEAGHMQGKMIGDYVVANYAAIDKNGDGVISYAMMKGDEANIEAIYRTQYGVEDANKVLTAAGKPELKYFDANNSDCYQVDQGGAWSAAAAKEYMDTNFVSYNEANNNMIEL
;
A
#
# COMPACT_ATOMS: atom_id res chain seq x y z
N GLN A 1 -13.46 2.42 -18.73
CA GLN A 1 -14.30 2.98 -17.66
C GLN A 1 -15.15 4.15 -18.18
N ILE A 2 -14.60 5.13 -18.88
CA ILE A 2 -15.36 6.29 -19.41
C ILE A 2 -16.54 5.86 -20.31
N ASP A 3 -16.34 4.89 -21.21
CA ASP A 3 -17.41 4.40 -22.09
C ASP A 3 -18.53 3.70 -21.29
N GLN A 4 -18.19 3.00 -20.22
CA GLN A 4 -19.17 2.40 -19.32
C GLN A 4 -20.02 3.47 -18.60
N ILE A 5 -19.36 4.55 -18.15
CA ILE A 5 -20.01 5.70 -17.53
C ILE A 5 -21.00 6.36 -18.52
N LYS A 6 -20.54 6.66 -19.73
CA LYS A 6 -21.41 7.21 -20.78
C LYS A 6 -22.60 6.29 -21.09
N THR A 7 -22.38 4.99 -21.12
CA THR A 7 -23.45 4.01 -21.32
C THR A 7 -24.45 4.01 -20.16
N ALA A 8 -23.98 4.06 -18.92
CA ALA A 8 -24.86 4.15 -17.75
C ALA A 8 -25.71 5.42 -17.77
N ILE A 9 -25.13 6.56 -18.12
CA ILE A 9 -25.82 7.84 -18.24
C ILE A 9 -26.89 7.78 -19.33
N ALA A 10 -26.55 7.26 -20.51
CA ALA A 10 -27.49 7.06 -21.61
C ALA A 10 -28.64 6.10 -21.22
N GLY A 11 -28.39 5.18 -20.29
CA GLY A 11 -29.38 4.28 -19.69
C GLY A 11 -30.26 4.92 -18.61
N GLY A 12 -30.05 6.20 -18.28
CA GLY A 12 -30.86 6.96 -17.33
C GLY A 12 -30.34 6.97 -15.91
N SER A 13 -29.07 6.64 -15.68
CA SER A 13 -28.43 6.78 -14.36
C SER A 13 -28.37 8.25 -13.96
N ASN A 14 -28.77 8.56 -12.74
CA ASN A 14 -28.80 9.91 -12.16
C ASN A 14 -27.87 10.07 -10.94
N LEU A 15 -27.10 9.05 -10.63
CA LEU A 15 -26.02 9.00 -9.65
C LEU A 15 -24.98 7.99 -10.13
N LEU A 16 -23.71 8.34 -10.02
CA LEU A 16 -22.60 7.44 -10.32
C LEU A 16 -21.84 7.12 -9.03
N ILE A 17 -21.60 5.83 -8.78
CA ILE A 17 -20.71 5.35 -7.71
C ILE A 17 -19.53 4.65 -8.40
N VAL A 18 -18.35 5.23 -8.29
CA VAL A 18 -17.21 4.90 -9.15
C VAL A 18 -15.98 4.49 -8.32
N ASN A 19 -15.50 3.28 -8.56
CA ASN A 19 -14.15 2.87 -8.17
C ASN A 19 -13.23 3.11 -9.37
N VAL A 20 -12.29 4.04 -9.25
CA VAL A 20 -11.38 4.38 -10.36
C VAL A 20 -10.49 3.18 -10.72
N VAL A 21 -10.20 3.01 -12.01
CA VAL A 21 -9.33 1.90 -12.47
C VAL A 21 -7.88 2.12 -12.08
N THR A 22 -7.43 3.39 -12.03
CA THR A 22 -6.08 3.78 -11.63
C THR A 22 -6.16 4.61 -10.36
N SER A 23 -5.54 4.12 -9.28
CA SER A 23 -5.44 4.86 -8.03
C SER A 23 -4.47 6.03 -8.18
N GLY A 24 -4.78 7.16 -7.53
CA GLY A 24 -3.89 8.33 -7.50
C GLY A 24 -3.80 9.12 -8.81
N ALA A 25 -4.75 8.95 -9.73
CA ALA A 25 -4.78 9.61 -11.04
C ALA A 25 -5.86 10.71 -11.09
N PRO A 26 -5.56 11.97 -10.75
CA PRO A 26 -6.54 13.05 -10.72
C PRO A 26 -7.16 13.31 -12.09
N ASP A 27 -6.38 13.24 -13.18
CA ASP A 27 -6.89 13.43 -14.55
C ASP A 27 -8.01 12.42 -14.87
N THR A 28 -7.88 11.17 -14.43
CA THR A 28 -8.93 10.16 -14.60
C THR A 28 -10.21 10.53 -13.88
N ALA A 29 -10.11 11.09 -12.67
CA ALA A 29 -11.27 11.55 -11.92
C ALA A 29 -11.92 12.76 -12.58
N GLU A 30 -11.14 13.72 -13.08
CA GLU A 30 -11.63 14.87 -13.83
C GLU A 30 -12.35 14.45 -15.12
N ASP A 31 -11.80 13.51 -15.88
CA ASP A 31 -12.44 12.95 -17.08
C ASP A 31 -13.78 12.28 -16.77
N ILE A 32 -13.88 11.58 -15.64
CA ILE A 32 -15.11 10.96 -15.18
C ILE A 32 -16.15 12.01 -14.82
N ILE A 33 -15.75 13.04 -14.07
CA ILE A 33 -16.64 14.16 -13.68
C ILE A 33 -17.11 14.91 -14.93
N ALA A 34 -16.21 15.20 -15.85
CA ALA A 34 -16.56 15.85 -17.12
C ALA A 34 -17.54 15.01 -17.94
N ALA A 35 -17.38 13.70 -17.98
CA ALA A 35 -18.31 12.80 -18.67
C ALA A 35 -19.68 12.71 -17.96
N ALA A 36 -19.72 12.89 -16.63
CA ALA A 36 -20.96 12.86 -15.83
C ALA A 36 -21.78 14.14 -15.98
N GLY A 37 -21.12 15.30 -16.27
CA GLY A 37 -21.80 16.58 -16.32
C GLY A 37 -22.42 16.97 -14.98
N ASP A 38 -23.75 17.19 -14.95
CA ASP A 38 -24.46 17.56 -13.73
C ASP A 38 -24.86 16.35 -12.84
N ILE A 39 -24.51 15.13 -13.27
CA ILE A 39 -24.84 13.92 -12.49
C ILE A 39 -23.86 13.76 -11.34
N PRO A 40 -24.34 13.63 -10.08
CA PRO A 40 -23.45 13.43 -8.94
C PRO A 40 -22.55 12.19 -9.07
N VAL A 41 -21.30 12.32 -8.64
CA VAL A 41 -20.31 11.25 -8.65
C VAL A 41 -19.78 11.00 -7.24
N ILE A 42 -19.92 9.77 -6.76
CA ILE A 42 -19.29 9.31 -5.53
C ILE A 42 -18.13 8.40 -5.91
N PHE A 43 -16.92 8.87 -5.74
CA PHE A 43 -15.74 8.00 -5.81
C PHE A 43 -15.58 7.21 -4.52
N PHE A 44 -15.13 5.97 -4.62
CA PHE A 44 -14.91 5.15 -3.43
C PHE A 44 -13.72 4.22 -3.57
N ASN A 45 -13.21 3.75 -2.42
CA ASN A 45 -12.13 2.78 -2.26
C ASN A 45 -10.78 3.30 -2.76
N ARG A 46 -10.53 3.36 -4.07
CA ARG A 46 -9.25 3.82 -4.61
C ARG A 46 -9.15 5.34 -4.63
N ALA A 47 -8.07 5.87 -4.07
CA ALA A 47 -7.81 7.30 -4.06
C ALA A 47 -7.81 7.89 -5.47
N ILE A 48 -8.45 9.05 -5.64
CA ILE A 48 -8.55 9.76 -6.94
C ILE A 48 -7.38 10.71 -7.19
N GLY A 49 -6.51 10.90 -6.21
CA GLY A 49 -5.34 11.75 -6.30
C GLY A 49 -4.36 11.46 -5.19
N THR A 50 -3.20 12.10 -5.23
CA THR A 50 -2.11 12.03 -4.27
C THR A 50 -1.65 13.43 -3.90
N ASP A 51 -1.01 13.57 -2.73
CA ASP A 51 -0.36 14.81 -2.31
C ASP A 51 -1.27 16.06 -2.39
N GLY A 52 -2.58 15.87 -2.09
CA GLY A 52 -3.59 16.93 -2.10
C GLY A 52 -4.21 17.22 -3.47
N SER A 53 -3.87 16.49 -4.53
CA SER A 53 -4.50 16.64 -5.84
C SER A 53 -5.97 16.21 -5.82
N ASP A 54 -6.33 15.20 -5.03
CA ASP A 54 -7.70 14.79 -4.77
C ASP A 54 -8.55 15.93 -4.18
N VAL A 55 -7.98 16.66 -3.22
CA VAL A 55 -8.64 17.83 -2.62
C VAL A 55 -8.88 18.91 -3.67
N THR A 56 -7.95 19.11 -4.60
CA THR A 56 -8.09 20.08 -5.68
C THR A 56 -9.20 19.69 -6.65
N VAL A 57 -9.25 18.42 -7.07
CA VAL A 57 -10.32 17.88 -7.94
C VAL A 57 -11.69 18.09 -7.29
N LEU A 58 -11.83 17.72 -6.01
CA LEU A 58 -13.12 17.80 -5.31
C LEU A 58 -13.56 19.24 -5.01
N LYS A 59 -12.62 20.14 -4.69
CA LYS A 59 -12.95 21.57 -4.49
C LYS A 59 -13.46 22.26 -5.76
N ASN A 60 -12.98 21.82 -6.91
CA ASN A 60 -13.38 22.37 -8.19
C ASN A 60 -14.68 21.77 -8.75
N ASN A 61 -15.21 20.71 -8.09
CA ASN A 61 -16.35 19.92 -8.60
C ASN A 61 -17.35 19.62 -7.48
N GLU A 62 -18.30 20.52 -7.26
CA GLU A 62 -19.30 20.43 -6.17
C GLU A 62 -20.23 19.20 -6.29
N THR A 63 -20.32 18.60 -7.49
CA THR A 63 -21.12 17.39 -7.74
C THR A 63 -20.36 16.09 -7.43
N ALA A 64 -19.11 16.16 -6.99
CA ALA A 64 -18.28 15.00 -6.71
C ALA A 64 -17.87 14.92 -5.24
N CYS A 65 -17.78 13.69 -4.71
CA CYS A 65 -17.16 13.42 -3.41
C CYS A 65 -16.36 12.11 -3.45
N PHE A 66 -15.47 11.93 -2.47
CA PHE A 66 -14.71 10.72 -2.28
C PHE A 66 -14.96 10.12 -0.90
N ILE A 67 -15.15 8.80 -0.87
CA ILE A 67 -15.31 8.01 0.36
C ILE A 67 -14.27 6.89 0.33
N GLY A 68 -13.29 6.96 1.21
CA GLY A 68 -12.22 5.97 1.29
C GLY A 68 -11.45 6.05 2.59
N THR A 69 -10.38 5.24 2.68
CA THR A 69 -9.43 5.26 3.79
C THR A 69 -8.37 6.34 3.54
N ASP A 70 -7.81 6.86 4.62
CA ASP A 70 -6.57 7.62 4.57
C ASP A 70 -5.40 6.61 4.44
N ALA A 71 -4.85 6.51 3.24
CA ALA A 71 -3.80 5.53 2.95
C ALA A 71 -2.49 5.82 3.71
N PRO A 72 -2.02 7.08 3.83
CA PRO A 72 -0.90 7.43 4.70
C PRO A 72 -1.14 7.03 6.16
N GLU A 73 -2.30 7.38 6.74
CA GLU A 73 -2.63 7.04 8.13
C GLU A 73 -2.61 5.53 8.36
N ALA A 74 -3.16 4.74 7.42
CA ALA A 74 -3.12 3.29 7.48
C ALA A 74 -1.67 2.74 7.49
N GLY A 75 -0.77 3.36 6.71
CA GLY A 75 0.66 3.05 6.71
C GLY A 75 1.33 3.37 8.05
N HIS A 76 1.07 4.55 8.62
CA HIS A 76 1.58 4.97 9.92
C HIS A 76 1.10 4.07 11.05
N MET A 77 -0.18 3.72 11.07
CA MET A 77 -0.73 2.77 12.05
C MET A 77 -0.05 1.40 11.95
N GLN A 78 0.13 0.88 10.74
CA GLN A 78 0.82 -0.38 10.49
C GLN A 78 2.26 -0.34 11.01
N GLY A 79 3.02 0.71 10.68
CA GLY A 79 4.40 0.86 11.12
C GLY A 79 4.51 0.92 12.65
N LYS A 80 3.63 1.68 13.30
CA LYS A 80 3.58 1.71 14.76
C LYS A 80 3.29 0.32 15.36
N MET A 81 2.32 -0.42 14.82
CA MET A 81 1.98 -1.76 15.30
C MET A 81 3.15 -2.73 15.14
N ILE A 82 3.85 -2.70 14.00
CA ILE A 82 5.05 -3.51 13.75
C ILE A 82 6.12 -3.16 14.77
N GLY A 83 6.45 -1.88 14.93
CA GLY A 83 7.46 -1.42 15.86
C GLY A 83 7.18 -1.83 17.31
N ASP A 84 5.95 -1.60 17.78
CA ASP A 84 5.53 -2.00 19.13
C ASP A 84 5.66 -3.51 19.34
N TYR A 85 5.24 -4.31 18.36
CA TYR A 85 5.33 -5.77 18.42
C TYR A 85 6.79 -6.25 18.45
N VAL A 86 7.63 -5.70 17.57
CA VAL A 86 9.05 -6.07 17.49
C VAL A 86 9.78 -5.69 18.78
N VAL A 87 9.56 -4.50 19.33
CA VAL A 87 10.17 -4.09 20.60
C VAL A 87 9.78 -5.02 21.73
N ALA A 88 8.49 -5.37 21.82
CA ALA A 88 7.98 -6.26 22.88
C ALA A 88 8.52 -7.69 22.77
N ASN A 89 8.85 -8.16 21.57
CA ASN A 89 9.24 -9.54 21.31
C ASN A 89 10.67 -9.68 20.76
N TYR A 90 11.50 -8.66 20.89
CA TYR A 90 12.78 -8.53 20.20
C TYR A 90 13.66 -9.80 20.30
N ALA A 91 13.89 -10.29 21.51
CA ALA A 91 14.72 -11.48 21.73
C ALA A 91 14.13 -12.79 21.18
N ALA A 92 12.83 -12.82 20.93
CA ALA A 92 12.17 -13.98 20.34
C ALA A 92 12.16 -13.92 18.81
N ILE A 93 12.23 -12.71 18.24
CA ILE A 93 12.27 -12.47 16.81
C ILE A 93 13.70 -12.59 16.29
N ASP A 94 14.70 -12.07 17.00
CA ASP A 94 16.13 -12.19 16.69
C ASP A 94 16.56 -13.67 16.78
N LYS A 95 16.30 -14.41 15.71
CA LYS A 95 16.51 -15.87 15.61
C LYS A 95 17.97 -16.23 15.45
N ASN A 96 18.71 -15.39 14.73
CA ASN A 96 20.13 -15.62 14.46
C ASN A 96 21.04 -15.06 15.57
N GLY A 97 20.51 -14.21 16.46
CA GLY A 97 21.20 -13.64 17.60
C GLY A 97 22.21 -12.56 17.25
N ASP A 98 22.08 -11.92 16.07
CA ASP A 98 23.00 -10.86 15.64
C ASP A 98 22.63 -9.47 16.17
N GLY A 99 21.47 -9.35 16.80
CA GLY A 99 20.97 -8.12 17.40
C GLY A 99 20.33 -7.15 16.41
N VAL A 100 20.05 -7.59 15.18
CA VAL A 100 19.35 -6.81 14.15
C VAL A 100 18.21 -7.64 13.62
N ILE A 101 17.01 -7.10 13.60
CA ILE A 101 15.86 -7.79 13.00
C ILE A 101 15.86 -7.54 11.50
N SER A 102 16.01 -8.59 10.71
CA SER A 102 15.89 -8.50 9.27
C SER A 102 14.50 -8.92 8.80
N TYR A 103 14.04 -8.29 7.72
CA TYR A 103 12.68 -8.45 7.23
C TYR A 103 12.61 -8.70 5.73
N ALA A 104 11.48 -9.28 5.31
CA ALA A 104 11.02 -9.28 3.94
C ALA A 104 9.69 -8.54 3.83
N MET A 105 9.49 -7.83 2.73
CA MET A 105 8.29 -7.04 2.46
C MET A 105 7.71 -7.43 1.11
N MET A 106 6.42 -7.76 1.09
CA MET A 106 5.68 -8.03 -0.13
C MET A 106 4.77 -6.85 -0.45
N LYS A 107 4.85 -6.36 -1.69
CA LYS A 107 4.03 -5.26 -2.21
C LYS A 107 3.14 -5.77 -3.34
N GLY A 108 1.84 -5.53 -3.25
CA GLY A 108 0.88 -6.09 -4.20
C GLY A 108 0.88 -5.41 -5.57
N ASP A 109 1.15 -4.11 -5.63
CA ASP A 109 1.11 -3.30 -6.86
C ASP A 109 1.96 -2.05 -6.69
N GLU A 110 2.78 -1.74 -7.70
CA GLU A 110 3.65 -0.56 -7.70
C GLU A 110 2.91 0.77 -7.77
N ALA A 111 1.79 0.80 -8.46
CA ALA A 111 1.02 2.00 -8.71
C ALA A 111 -0.12 2.22 -7.71
N ASN A 112 -0.36 1.28 -6.80
CA ASN A 112 -1.43 1.40 -5.84
C ASN A 112 -1.00 2.22 -4.62
N ILE A 113 -1.74 3.29 -4.33
CA ILE A 113 -1.42 4.25 -3.27
C ILE A 113 -1.38 3.62 -1.88
N GLU A 114 -2.32 2.74 -1.57
CA GLU A 114 -2.34 2.02 -0.29
C GLU A 114 -1.10 1.11 -0.14
N ALA A 115 -0.69 0.45 -1.23
CA ALA A 115 0.52 -0.37 -1.22
C ALA A 115 1.78 0.47 -1.04
N ILE A 116 1.86 1.63 -1.70
CA ILE A 116 2.99 2.56 -1.58
C ILE A 116 3.16 3.00 -0.12
N TYR A 117 2.12 3.59 0.48
CA TYR A 117 2.22 4.13 1.84
C TYR A 117 2.36 3.06 2.91
N ARG A 118 1.71 1.90 2.77
CA ARG A 118 1.88 0.79 3.72
C ARG A 118 3.27 0.19 3.65
N THR A 119 3.87 0.09 2.47
CA THR A 119 5.25 -0.38 2.29
C THR A 119 6.24 0.62 2.88
N GLN A 120 6.06 1.91 2.61
CA GLN A 120 6.93 2.97 3.10
C GLN A 120 6.80 3.15 4.62
N TYR A 121 5.64 3.58 5.09
CA TYR A 121 5.47 3.95 6.51
C TYR A 121 5.46 2.73 7.43
N GLY A 122 5.12 1.54 6.91
CA GLY A 122 5.24 0.29 7.65
C GLY A 122 6.65 0.05 8.20
N VAL A 123 7.67 0.41 7.43
CA VAL A 123 9.07 0.30 7.84
C VAL A 123 9.57 1.55 8.54
N GLU A 124 9.29 2.75 7.98
CA GLU A 124 9.78 4.01 8.54
C GLU A 124 9.32 4.23 9.98
N ASP A 125 8.03 4.02 10.25
CA ASP A 125 7.49 4.25 11.60
C ASP A 125 7.84 3.12 12.57
N ALA A 126 7.98 1.88 12.09
CA ALA A 126 8.54 0.80 12.91
C ALA A 126 9.96 1.15 13.34
N ASN A 127 10.79 1.68 12.45
CA ASN A 127 12.15 2.11 12.76
C ASN A 127 12.19 3.26 13.77
N LYS A 128 11.26 4.23 13.69
CA LYS A 128 11.12 5.28 14.71
C LYS A 128 10.84 4.70 16.11
N VAL A 129 9.95 3.71 16.19
CA VAL A 129 9.63 3.04 17.46
C VAL A 129 10.83 2.26 17.99
N LEU A 130 11.51 1.49 17.14
CA LEU A 130 12.71 0.74 17.49
C LEU A 130 13.81 1.66 18.00
N THR A 131 14.13 2.71 17.27
CA THR A 131 15.17 3.68 17.63
C THR A 131 14.84 4.35 18.97
N ALA A 132 13.58 4.74 19.19
CA ALA A 132 13.14 5.29 20.47
C ALA A 132 13.31 4.31 21.64
N ALA A 133 13.23 3.01 21.39
CA ALA A 133 13.47 1.94 22.35
C ALA A 133 14.97 1.53 22.48
N GLY A 134 15.88 2.23 21.81
CA GLY A 134 17.31 1.93 21.80
C GLY A 134 17.68 0.65 21.04
N LYS A 135 16.86 0.27 20.07
CA LYS A 135 17.08 -0.88 19.20
C LYS A 135 17.55 -0.44 17.83
N PRO A 136 18.33 -1.28 17.10
CA PRO A 136 18.64 -1.05 15.69
C PRO A 136 17.37 -0.99 14.84
N GLU A 137 17.47 -0.28 13.73
CA GLU A 137 16.42 -0.28 12.70
C GLU A 137 16.30 -1.66 12.05
N LEU A 138 15.10 -1.93 11.50
CA LEU A 138 14.85 -3.10 10.66
C LEU A 138 15.77 -3.08 9.44
N LYS A 139 16.24 -4.23 9.03
CA LYS A 139 17.10 -4.37 7.86
C LYS A 139 16.43 -5.27 6.82
N TYR A 140 16.32 -4.79 5.58
CA TYR A 140 15.87 -5.66 4.51
C TYR A 140 16.87 -6.78 4.26
N PHE A 141 16.37 -8.00 4.09
CA PHE A 141 17.21 -9.21 4.05
C PHE A 141 18.19 -9.24 2.87
N ASP A 142 17.80 -8.71 1.70
CA ASP A 142 18.63 -8.66 0.51
C ASP A 142 19.26 -7.28 0.31
N ALA A 143 20.53 -7.15 0.63
CA ALA A 143 21.27 -5.90 0.48
C ALA A 143 21.42 -5.43 -0.98
N ASN A 144 21.14 -6.29 -1.96
CA ASN A 144 21.21 -5.92 -3.39
C ASN A 144 19.88 -5.36 -3.90
N ASN A 145 18.79 -5.52 -3.16
CA ASN A 145 17.51 -4.94 -3.49
C ASN A 145 17.32 -3.59 -2.79
N SER A 146 17.57 -2.51 -3.53
CA SER A 146 17.49 -1.13 -3.03
C SER A 146 16.06 -0.69 -2.70
N ASP A 147 15.05 -1.34 -3.28
CA ASP A 147 13.65 -0.99 -3.06
C ASP A 147 13.14 -1.53 -1.73
N CYS A 148 13.81 -2.52 -1.15
CA CYS A 148 13.47 -3.13 0.14
C CYS A 148 12.07 -3.78 0.18
N TYR A 149 11.59 -4.27 -0.95
CA TYR A 149 10.35 -5.07 -1.08
C TYR A 149 10.39 -5.96 -2.32
N GLN A 150 9.47 -6.91 -2.38
CA GLN A 150 9.18 -7.71 -3.58
C GLN A 150 7.79 -7.38 -4.08
N VAL A 151 7.68 -7.10 -5.38
CA VAL A 151 6.37 -6.91 -6.02
C VAL A 151 5.71 -8.27 -6.22
N ASP A 152 4.41 -8.33 -6.04
CA ASP A 152 3.62 -9.54 -6.26
C ASP A 152 3.84 -10.10 -7.68
N GLN A 153 4.43 -11.27 -7.74
CA GLN A 153 4.78 -11.93 -9.00
C GLN A 153 3.55 -12.39 -9.81
N GLY A 154 2.41 -12.55 -9.16
CA GLY A 154 1.15 -12.89 -9.82
C GLY A 154 0.41 -11.67 -10.37
N GLY A 155 0.88 -10.47 -10.09
CA GLY A 155 0.19 -9.21 -10.37
C GLY A 155 -1.15 -9.10 -9.65
N ALA A 156 -1.41 -8.02 -8.98
CA ALA A 156 -2.69 -7.77 -8.33
C ALA A 156 -3.03 -8.65 -7.11
N TRP A 157 -2.17 -8.66 -6.07
CA TRP A 157 -2.56 -9.11 -4.74
C TRP A 157 -2.80 -10.63 -4.60
N SER A 158 -1.98 -11.44 -5.28
CA SER A 158 -2.10 -12.89 -5.24
C SER A 158 -1.45 -13.50 -4.00
N ALA A 159 -2.25 -13.93 -3.04
CA ALA A 159 -1.76 -14.68 -1.88
C ALA A 159 -1.03 -15.99 -2.29
N ALA A 160 -1.45 -16.63 -3.40
CA ALA A 160 -0.81 -17.82 -3.91
C ALA A 160 0.60 -17.50 -4.44
N ALA A 161 0.77 -16.42 -5.20
CA ALA A 161 2.08 -16.01 -5.73
C ALA A 161 3.03 -15.59 -4.59
N ALA A 162 2.55 -14.85 -3.60
CA ALA A 162 3.35 -14.49 -2.44
C ALA A 162 3.80 -15.73 -1.66
N LYS A 163 2.89 -16.68 -1.43
CA LYS A 163 3.22 -17.94 -0.77
C LYS A 163 4.25 -18.76 -1.55
N GLU A 164 4.08 -18.90 -2.87
CA GLU A 164 5.02 -19.63 -3.73
C GLU A 164 6.41 -18.97 -3.70
N TYR A 165 6.45 -17.65 -3.76
CA TYR A 165 7.71 -16.91 -3.64
C TYR A 165 8.40 -17.15 -2.29
N MET A 166 7.64 -17.13 -1.19
CA MET A 166 8.14 -17.43 0.15
C MET A 166 8.68 -18.85 0.24
N ASP A 167 7.89 -19.84 -0.18
CA ASP A 167 8.27 -21.27 -0.13
C ASP A 167 9.54 -21.54 -0.96
N THR A 168 9.66 -20.90 -2.12
CA THR A 168 10.79 -21.14 -3.06
C THR A 168 12.06 -20.41 -2.64
N ASN A 169 11.95 -19.19 -2.11
CA ASN A 169 13.11 -18.34 -1.92
C ASN A 169 13.47 -18.18 -0.43
N PHE A 170 12.50 -17.88 0.43
CA PHE A 170 12.80 -17.50 1.81
C PHE A 170 13.17 -18.67 2.71
N VAL A 171 12.51 -19.80 2.54
CA VAL A 171 12.84 -21.00 3.34
C VAL A 171 14.26 -21.45 3.05
N SER A 172 14.60 -21.63 1.76
CA SER A 172 15.95 -22.02 1.35
C SER A 172 17.00 -20.97 1.72
N TYR A 173 16.67 -19.68 1.61
CA TYR A 173 17.53 -18.59 2.02
C TYR A 173 17.85 -18.63 3.52
N ASN A 174 16.84 -18.84 4.36
CA ASN A 174 17.01 -18.94 5.81
C ASN A 174 17.81 -20.16 6.23
N GLU A 175 17.61 -21.31 5.59
CA GLU A 175 18.42 -22.50 5.83
C GLU A 175 19.90 -22.26 5.50
N ALA A 176 20.19 -21.54 4.43
CA ALA A 176 21.55 -21.22 3.99
C ALA A 176 22.22 -20.09 4.77
N ASN A 177 21.43 -19.17 5.36
CA ASN A 177 21.90 -17.91 5.96
C ASN A 177 21.56 -17.76 7.45
N ASN A 178 21.42 -18.86 8.18
CA ASN A 178 21.21 -18.87 9.64
C ASN A 178 19.98 -18.06 10.08
N ASN A 179 18.85 -18.29 9.41
CA ASN A 179 17.56 -17.62 9.70
C ASN A 179 17.63 -16.08 9.64
N MET A 180 18.30 -15.54 8.64
CA MET A 180 18.46 -14.09 8.50
C MET A 180 17.13 -13.34 8.26
N ILE A 181 16.10 -13.96 7.65
CA ILE A 181 14.77 -13.34 7.49
C ILE A 181 13.92 -13.71 8.70
N GLU A 182 13.57 -12.73 9.52
CA GLU A 182 13.00 -12.92 10.85
C GLU A 182 11.60 -12.32 10.99
N LEU A 183 11.27 -11.33 10.11
CA LEU A 183 10.00 -10.62 10.11
C LEU A 183 9.38 -10.54 8.70
#